data_2343a2dddbaab47b99a449c3e7edec2b
#
_entry.id   2343a2dddbaab47b99a449c3e7edec2b
#
_cell.length_a   1.000
_cell.length_b   1.000
_cell.length_c   1.000
_cell.angle_alpha   90.00
_cell.angle_beta   90.00
_cell.angle_gamma   90.00
#
_symmetry.space_group_name_H-M   'P 1'
#
loop_
_entity.id
_entity.type
_entity.pdbx_description
1 polymer ?
#
loop_
_entity_poly.entity_id
_entity_poly.type
_entity_poly.pdbx_seq_one_letter_code
_entity_poly.pdbx_strand_id
1 'polypeptide(L)'
;MSDELDRAAAEIRKRAYAPYSRFQVGAALICDGQVHVGCNVENAAYPQGNCAEASAIAAMVASGGRRIDAIAIAGPGQVACTPCGGCRQRLREFGQPDLVVRMVDEDGRLVMARTLGELLPDSFGPEHLG
;
A
#
# COMPACT_ATOMS: atom_id res chain seq x y z
N MET A 1 7.57 14.19 -6.91
CA MET A 1 6.72 13.50 -5.90
C MET A 1 6.49 12.05 -6.27
N SER A 2 5.95 11.77 -7.46
CA SER A 2 5.66 10.38 -7.85
C SER A 2 6.92 9.52 -7.90
N ASP A 3 8.01 10.04 -8.47
CA ASP A 3 9.26 9.30 -8.56
C ASP A 3 9.83 8.95 -7.18
N GLU A 4 9.73 9.88 -6.25
CA GLU A 4 10.20 9.66 -4.88
C GLU A 4 9.34 8.59 -4.19
N LEU A 5 8.03 8.66 -4.38
CA LEU A 5 7.08 7.70 -3.80
C LEU A 5 7.32 6.29 -4.34
N ASP A 6 7.45 6.19 -5.68
CA ASP A 6 7.66 4.91 -6.34
C ASP A 6 8.99 4.28 -5.89
N ARG A 7 10.03 5.09 -5.79
CA ARG A 7 11.35 4.61 -5.34
C ARG A 7 11.32 4.18 -3.88
N ALA A 8 10.60 4.91 -3.04
CA ALA A 8 10.48 4.56 -1.62
C ALA A 8 9.80 3.20 -1.45
N ALA A 9 8.76 2.92 -2.25
CA ALA A 9 8.08 1.63 -2.21
C ALA A 9 9.04 0.51 -2.63
N ALA A 10 9.79 0.71 -3.71
CA ALA A 10 10.74 -0.30 -4.19
C ALA A 10 11.87 -0.53 -3.18
N GLU A 11 12.33 0.51 -2.51
CA GLU A 11 13.41 0.38 -1.53
C GLU A 11 12.96 -0.34 -0.27
N ILE A 12 11.79 0.02 0.29
CA ILE A 12 11.32 -0.61 1.52
C ILE A 12 10.96 -2.07 1.30
N ARG A 13 10.60 -2.45 0.08
CA ARG A 13 10.32 -3.83 -0.29
C ARG A 13 11.47 -4.76 0.12
N LYS A 14 12.70 -4.31 -0.01
CA LYS A 14 13.89 -5.11 0.30
C LYS A 14 13.99 -5.50 1.77
N ARG A 15 13.27 -4.82 2.64
CA ARG A 15 13.27 -5.10 4.08
C ARG A 15 12.10 -6.00 4.50
N ALA A 16 11.27 -6.42 3.58
CA ALA A 16 10.12 -7.27 3.90
C ALA A 16 10.57 -8.60 4.51
N TYR A 17 9.82 -9.05 5.51
CA TYR A 17 10.05 -10.33 6.15
C TYR A 17 9.08 -11.34 5.54
N ALA A 18 9.54 -12.07 4.54
CA ALA A 18 8.69 -12.99 3.77
C ALA A 18 9.38 -14.36 3.62
N PRO A 19 9.70 -15.06 4.75
CA PRO A 19 10.41 -16.33 4.67
C PRO A 19 9.56 -17.48 4.14
N TYR A 20 8.24 -17.36 4.18
CA TYR A 20 7.32 -18.44 3.77
C TYR A 20 6.93 -18.30 2.30
N SER A 21 6.44 -17.14 1.89
CA SER A 21 6.01 -16.92 0.51
C SER A 21 7.15 -16.52 -0.41
N ARG A 22 8.17 -15.87 0.13
CA ARG A 22 9.27 -15.24 -0.60
C ARG A 22 8.75 -14.13 -1.53
N PHE A 23 7.56 -13.61 -1.25
CA PHE A 23 6.93 -12.57 -2.05
C PHE A 23 7.03 -11.25 -1.26
N GLN A 24 8.11 -10.50 -1.51
CA GLN A 24 8.38 -9.25 -0.80
C GLN A 24 7.65 -8.09 -1.45
N VAL A 25 6.90 -7.35 -0.64
CA VAL A 25 6.12 -6.19 -1.09
C VAL A 25 6.50 -4.98 -0.25
N GLY A 26 6.62 -3.84 -0.90
CA GLY A 26 6.81 -2.57 -0.24
C GLY A 26 5.68 -1.62 -0.60
N ALA A 27 5.32 -0.75 0.31
CA ALA A 27 4.33 0.28 0.08
C ALA A 27 4.85 1.61 0.63
N ALA A 28 4.58 2.68 -0.09
CA ALA A 28 4.90 4.03 0.35
C ALA A 28 3.69 4.91 0.10
N LEU A 29 3.31 5.71 1.07
CA LEU A 29 2.17 6.61 0.93
C LEU A 29 2.55 8.02 1.36
N ILE A 30 1.80 8.99 0.86
CA ILE A 30 1.98 10.39 1.22
C ILE A 30 0.79 10.83 2.06
N CYS A 31 1.09 11.44 3.20
CA CYS A 31 0.10 12.07 4.07
C CYS A 31 0.66 13.42 4.50
N ASP A 32 -0.06 14.49 4.19
CA ASP A 32 0.36 15.86 4.54
C ASP A 32 1.80 16.16 4.10
N GLY A 33 2.16 15.74 2.90
CA GLY A 33 3.48 16.00 2.33
C GLY A 33 4.58 15.09 2.83
N GLN A 34 4.30 14.18 3.76
CA GLN A 34 5.30 13.25 4.31
C GLN A 34 5.10 11.84 3.78
N VAL A 35 6.20 11.16 3.52
CA VAL A 35 6.18 9.78 3.04
C VAL A 35 6.26 8.83 4.23
N HIS A 36 5.34 7.86 4.27
CA HIS A 36 5.34 6.77 5.24
C HIS A 36 5.47 5.47 4.47
N VAL A 37 6.29 4.56 4.97
CA VAL A 37 6.60 3.32 4.27
C VAL A 37 6.26 2.11 5.13
N GLY A 38 6.02 0.99 4.46
CA GLY A 38 5.79 -0.29 5.11
C GLY A 38 6.14 -1.42 4.18
N CYS A 39 6.40 -2.59 4.75
CA CYS A 39 6.65 -3.80 4.00
C CYS A 39 5.85 -4.93 4.63
N ASN A 40 5.69 -6.05 3.88
CA ASN A 40 4.96 -7.16 4.46
C ASN A 40 5.82 -7.88 5.49
N VAL A 41 5.14 -8.36 6.53
CA VAL A 41 5.75 -9.08 7.64
C VAL A 41 4.94 -10.35 7.83
N GLU A 42 5.53 -11.49 7.47
CA GLU A 42 4.86 -12.78 7.57
C GLU A 42 5.02 -13.37 8.96
N ASN A 43 4.21 -14.36 9.25
CA ASN A 43 4.23 -15.05 10.52
C ASN A 43 3.94 -16.53 10.24
N ALA A 44 4.55 -17.42 11.02
CA ALA A 44 4.27 -18.85 10.93
C ALA A 44 2.78 -19.12 11.17
N ALA A 45 2.15 -18.33 12.02
CA ALA A 45 0.69 -18.30 12.14
C ALA A 45 0.17 -17.35 11.06
N TYR A 46 -0.19 -17.86 9.90
CA TYR A 46 -0.48 -17.07 8.71
C TYR A 46 -1.45 -15.91 8.93
N PRO A 47 -2.54 -16.07 9.71
CA PRO A 47 -3.45 -14.94 9.91
C PRO A 47 -2.83 -13.75 10.64
N GLN A 48 -1.67 -13.93 11.28
CA GLN A 48 -1.00 -12.86 12.01
C GLN A 48 -0.03 -12.05 11.15
N GLY A 49 0.08 -12.38 9.86
CA GLY A 49 0.91 -11.61 8.94
C GLY A 49 0.27 -10.27 8.60
N ASN A 50 1.12 -9.29 8.24
CA ASN A 50 0.68 -7.97 7.81
C ASN A 50 1.13 -7.70 6.39
N CYS A 51 0.22 -7.14 5.58
CA CYS A 51 0.56 -6.67 4.24
C CYS A 51 1.36 -5.36 4.31
N ALA A 52 2.09 -5.06 3.25
CA ALA A 52 2.88 -3.84 3.17
C ALA A 52 2.01 -2.59 3.34
N GLU A 53 0.85 -2.57 2.72
CA GLU A 53 -0.07 -1.44 2.79
C GLU A 53 -0.56 -1.22 4.22
N ALA A 54 -0.89 -2.29 4.93
CA ALA A 54 -1.32 -2.20 6.33
C ALA A 54 -0.20 -1.63 7.20
N SER A 55 1.04 -2.04 6.94
CA SER A 55 2.20 -1.54 7.68
C SER A 55 2.42 -0.05 7.43
N ALA A 56 2.31 0.39 6.18
CA ALA A 56 2.45 1.81 5.83
C ALA A 56 1.35 2.66 6.46
N ILE A 57 0.11 2.15 6.46
CA ILE A 57 -1.02 2.83 7.10
C ILE A 57 -0.78 2.96 8.60
N ALA A 58 -0.29 1.88 9.24
CA ALA A 58 0.00 1.91 10.67
C ALA A 58 1.06 2.97 11.00
N ALA A 59 2.09 3.09 10.17
CA ALA A 59 3.12 4.11 10.34
C ALA A 59 2.53 5.52 10.21
N MET A 60 1.68 5.73 9.22
CA MET A 60 0.99 7.01 9.04
C MET A 60 0.15 7.37 10.26
N VAL A 61 -0.67 6.43 10.72
CA VAL A 61 -1.55 6.66 11.88
C VAL A 61 -0.74 6.94 13.12
N ALA A 62 0.36 6.21 13.33
CA ALA A 62 1.25 6.43 14.48
C ALA A 62 1.87 7.81 14.47
N SER A 63 2.05 8.41 13.29
CA SER A 63 2.57 9.77 13.14
C SER A 63 1.50 10.85 13.23
N GLY A 64 0.25 10.47 13.45
CA GLY A 64 -0.87 11.41 13.56
C GLY A 64 -1.64 11.63 12.27
N GLY A 65 -1.24 10.99 11.17
CA GLY A 65 -1.91 11.14 9.88
C GLY A 65 -3.22 10.35 9.82
N ARG A 66 -4.17 10.86 9.01
CA ARG A 66 -5.48 10.24 8.87
C ARG A 66 -5.97 10.22 7.43
N ARG A 67 -5.15 10.67 6.49
CA ARG A 67 -5.58 10.75 5.09
C ARG A 67 -4.43 10.37 4.16
N ILE A 68 -4.71 9.47 3.24
CA ILE A 68 -3.75 9.05 2.21
C ILE A 68 -3.98 9.92 0.98
N ASP A 69 -2.93 10.65 0.57
CA ASP A 69 -3.01 11.52 -0.61
C ASP A 69 -2.50 10.81 -1.86
N ALA A 70 -1.59 9.87 -1.72
CA ALA A 70 -1.08 9.05 -2.82
C ALA A 70 -0.43 7.80 -2.23
N ILE A 71 -0.39 6.71 -3.00
CA ILE A 71 0.26 5.48 -2.55
C ILE A 71 0.90 4.76 -3.74
N ALA A 72 2.08 4.17 -3.50
CA ALA A 72 2.76 3.30 -4.45
C ALA A 72 3.00 1.95 -3.79
N ILE A 73 2.84 0.88 -4.56
CA ILE A 73 3.04 -0.50 -4.11
C ILE A 73 4.01 -1.16 -5.06
N ALA A 74 5.06 -1.78 -4.51
CA ALA A 74 6.09 -2.47 -5.29
C ALA A 74 6.12 -3.94 -4.92
N GLY A 75 5.97 -4.80 -5.91
CA GLY A 75 6.12 -6.24 -5.75
C GLY A 75 7.36 -6.73 -6.49
N PRO A 76 7.61 -8.05 -6.46
CA PRO A 76 8.75 -8.62 -7.16
C PRO A 76 8.54 -8.62 -8.67
N GLY A 77 9.67 -8.57 -9.40
CA GLY A 77 9.65 -8.64 -10.85
C GLY A 77 9.15 -7.38 -11.50
N GLN A 78 8.65 -7.52 -12.73
CA GLN A 78 8.23 -6.39 -13.54
C GLN A 78 6.73 -6.39 -13.83
N VAL A 79 5.96 -7.00 -12.96
CA VAL A 79 4.50 -7.05 -13.06
C VAL A 79 3.87 -6.19 -11.99
N ALA A 80 2.65 -5.75 -12.24
CA ALA A 80 1.92 -4.96 -11.25
C ALA A 80 1.55 -5.83 -10.05
N CYS A 81 1.89 -5.36 -8.85
CA CYS A 81 1.43 -5.97 -7.62
C CYS A 81 0.19 -5.22 -7.16
N THR A 82 -0.98 -5.75 -7.51
CA THR A 82 -2.24 -5.11 -7.12
C THR A 82 -2.53 -5.42 -5.65
N PRO A 83 -3.10 -4.45 -4.91
CA PRO A 83 -3.44 -4.70 -3.51
C PRO A 83 -4.55 -5.75 -3.42
N CYS A 84 -4.44 -6.65 -2.44
CA CYS A 84 -5.48 -7.64 -2.20
C CYS A 84 -6.77 -6.97 -1.71
N GLY A 85 -7.88 -7.72 -1.70
CA GLY A 85 -9.16 -7.18 -1.31
C GLY A 85 -9.16 -6.53 0.07
N GLY A 86 -8.50 -7.18 1.04
CA GLY A 86 -8.39 -6.63 2.39
C GLY A 86 -7.66 -5.30 2.43
N CYS A 87 -6.58 -5.16 1.65
CA CYS A 87 -5.84 -3.90 1.59
C CYS A 87 -6.62 -2.82 0.88
N ARG A 88 -7.41 -3.16 -0.12
CA ARG A 88 -8.29 -2.17 -0.77
C ARG A 88 -9.28 -1.60 0.23
N GLN A 89 -9.83 -2.44 1.10
CA GLN A 89 -10.74 -1.99 2.16
C GLN A 89 -10.00 -1.13 3.19
N ARG A 90 -8.75 -1.49 3.53
CA ARG A 90 -7.93 -0.68 4.44
C ARG A 90 -7.64 0.70 3.86
N LEU A 91 -7.36 0.78 2.56
CA LEU A 91 -7.15 2.06 1.89
C LEU A 91 -8.43 2.90 1.89
N ARG A 92 -9.57 2.24 1.78
CA ARG A 92 -10.88 2.93 1.78
C ARG A 92 -11.13 3.71 3.07
N GLU A 93 -10.58 3.26 4.19
CA GLU A 93 -10.75 3.94 5.48
C GLU A 93 -10.12 5.35 5.45
N PHE A 94 -8.98 5.49 4.75
CA PHE A 94 -8.19 6.72 4.81
C PHE A 94 -8.06 7.42 3.44
N GLY A 95 -8.59 6.84 2.37
CA GLY A 95 -8.48 7.38 1.03
C GLY A 95 -9.83 7.64 0.40
N GLN A 96 -9.86 8.63 -0.50
CA GLN A 96 -11.06 8.95 -1.26
C GLN A 96 -11.12 8.09 -2.53
N PRO A 97 -12.28 8.03 -3.22
CA PRO A 97 -12.37 7.25 -4.47
C PRO A 97 -11.39 7.67 -5.56
N ASP A 98 -10.94 8.94 -5.56
CA ASP A 98 -9.98 9.44 -6.53
C ASP A 98 -8.53 9.23 -6.12
N LEU A 99 -8.28 8.57 -4.99
CA LEU A 99 -6.92 8.22 -4.58
C LEU A 99 -6.25 7.38 -5.68
N VAL A 100 -5.10 7.84 -6.15
CA VAL A 100 -4.35 7.11 -7.17
C VAL A 100 -3.48 6.07 -6.48
N VAL A 101 -3.68 4.81 -6.86
CA VAL A 101 -2.87 3.67 -6.40
C VAL A 101 -1.91 3.33 -7.52
N ARG A 102 -0.63 3.55 -7.27
CA ARG A 102 0.43 3.32 -8.24
C ARG A 102 1.06 1.95 -7.97
N MET A 103 1.08 1.10 -8.97
CA MET A 103 1.70 -0.23 -8.85
C MET A 103 2.97 -0.20 -9.66
N VAL A 104 4.11 -0.31 -8.97
CA VAL A 104 5.43 -0.19 -9.56
C VAL A 104 6.16 -1.53 -9.52
N ASP A 105 7.19 -1.68 -10.36
CA ASP A 105 7.98 -2.90 -10.37
C ASP A 105 9.05 -2.85 -9.27
N GLU A 106 9.88 -3.88 -9.21
CA GLU A 106 10.91 -3.97 -8.16
C GLU A 106 11.97 -2.89 -8.27
N ASP A 107 12.08 -2.23 -9.41
CA ASP A 107 13.01 -1.13 -9.63
C ASP A 107 12.37 0.24 -9.46
N GLY A 108 11.09 0.28 -9.11
CA GLY A 108 10.37 1.53 -8.91
C GLY A 108 9.80 2.14 -10.19
N ARG A 109 9.69 1.36 -11.27
CA ARG A 109 9.09 1.84 -12.52
C ARG A 109 7.60 1.59 -12.49
N LEU A 110 6.83 2.60 -12.91
CA LEU A 110 5.37 2.49 -12.93
C LEU A 110 4.94 1.44 -13.95
N VAL A 111 4.15 0.46 -13.48
CA VAL A 111 3.55 -0.58 -14.33
C VAL A 111 2.09 -0.29 -14.59
N MET A 112 1.36 0.12 -13.55
CA MET A 112 -0.08 0.35 -13.64
C MET A 112 -0.50 1.37 -12.59
N ALA A 113 -1.49 2.19 -12.92
CA ALA A 113 -2.09 3.11 -11.96
C ALA A 113 -3.61 3.02 -12.09
N ARG A 114 -4.29 2.97 -10.95
CA ARG A 114 -5.75 2.93 -10.89
C ARG A 114 -6.21 3.79 -9.73
N THR A 115 -7.43 4.32 -9.83
CA THR A 115 -8.02 4.98 -8.66
C THR A 115 -8.56 3.93 -7.69
N LEU A 116 -8.67 4.31 -6.43
CA LEU A 116 -9.26 3.41 -5.43
C LEU A 116 -10.68 3.03 -5.81
N GLY A 117 -11.46 3.99 -6.36
CA GLY A 117 -12.82 3.71 -6.82
C GLY A 117 -12.87 2.66 -7.92
N GLU A 118 -11.86 2.63 -8.80
CA GLU A 118 -11.77 1.58 -9.82
C GLU A 118 -11.44 0.22 -9.21
N LEU A 119 -10.60 0.20 -8.17
CA LEU A 119 -10.15 -1.04 -7.52
C LEU A 119 -11.19 -1.58 -6.53
N LEU A 120 -12.05 -0.72 -5.99
CA LEU A 120 -13.04 -1.11 -4.99
C LEU A 120 -14.34 -0.34 -5.24
N PRO A 121 -15.08 -0.69 -6.32
CA PRO A 121 -16.34 -0.02 -6.60
C PRO A 121 -17.41 -0.40 -5.57
N ASP A 122 -18.35 0.52 -5.34
CA ASP A 122 -19.47 0.30 -4.42
C ASP A 122 -19.01 -0.20 -3.06
N SER A 123 -17.98 0.45 -2.52
CA SER A 123 -17.31 -0.04 -1.32
C SER A 123 -18.05 0.31 -0.04
N PHE A 124 -17.89 -0.56 0.96
CA PHE A 124 -18.37 -0.28 2.31
C PHE A 124 -17.47 0.77 2.98
N GLY A 125 -18.07 1.71 3.67
CA GLY A 125 -17.33 2.77 4.36
C GLY A 125 -18.07 3.29 5.58
N PRO A 126 -17.47 4.26 6.30
CA PRO A 126 -18.05 4.78 7.54
C PRO A 126 -19.44 5.36 7.36
N GLU A 127 -19.78 5.85 6.18
CA GLU A 127 -21.09 6.41 5.89
C GLU A 127 -22.21 5.38 6.05
N HIS A 128 -21.89 4.08 5.95
CA HIS A 128 -22.88 3.00 6.12
C HIS A 128 -23.17 2.70 7.60
N LEU A 129 -22.35 3.21 8.50
CA LEU A 129 -22.49 2.97 9.92
C LEU A 129 -23.20 4.13 10.64
N GLY A 130 -23.62 5.12 9.89
CA GLY A 130 -24.30 6.26 10.46
C GLY A 130 -23.54 7.52 10.29
#